data_84780f64eb3b436d16a5ab8cd9db8d5f
#
_entry.id   84780f64eb3b436d16a5ab8cd9db8d5f
#
_cell.length_a   1.000
_cell.length_b   1.000
_cell.length_c   1.000
_cell.angle_alpha   90.00
_cell.angle_beta   90.00
_cell.angle_gamma   90.00
#
_symmetry.space_group_name_H-M   'P 1'
#
loop_
_entity.id
_entity.type
_entity.pdbx_description
1 polymer ?
#
loop_
_entity_poly.entity_id
_entity_poly.type
_entity_poly.pdbx_seq_one_letter_code
_entity_poly.pdbx_strand_id
1 'polypeptide(L)'
;MTDRKLHLVIDRPEPGEWYGRLDVGEALETAGWTTDPASGALRHPSGAAWCVVNESDDSGLDCPNGSVIEFPGSTPTVVIVAACLAAAATP
;
A
#
# COMPACT_ATOMS: atom_id res chain seq x y z
N MET A 1 -3.75 8.15 17.46
CA MET A 1 -3.94 7.53 17.88
C MET A 1 -4.07 7.12 17.83
N THR A 2 -3.77 7.44 17.34
CA THR A 2 -3.88 6.85 17.69
C THR A 2 -3.77 6.35 17.38
N ASP A 3 -3.43 6.58 17.03
CA ASP A 3 -3.39 5.83 17.18
C ASP A 3 -3.21 5.44 16.67
N ARG A 4 -2.91 5.87 16.32
CA ARG A 4 -2.83 5.29 16.32
C ARG A 4 -2.62 4.63 15.91
N LYS A 5 -2.43 4.65 15.47
CA LYS A 5 -2.41 3.90 15.49
C LYS A 5 -2.63 3.33 15.36
N LEU A 6 -2.44 3.63 14.91
CA LEU A 6 -2.77 2.98 15.14
C LEU A 6 -3.23 2.58 15.04
N HIS A 7 -3.35 2.93 14.79
CA HIS A 7 -3.99 2.39 15.06
C HIS A 7 -4.33 1.91 14.88
N LEU A 8 -4.25 2.06 14.61
CA LEU A 8 -4.71 1.52 14.65
C LEU A 8 -5.19 1.05 14.63
N VAL A 9 -5.41 1.14 14.64
CA VAL A 9 -6.09 0.55 14.71
C VAL A 9 -6.56 0.02 14.78
N ILE A 10 -6.00 -0.13 15.52
CA ILE A 10 -6.90 -0.71 15.54
C ILE A 10 -8.22 -1.14 15.01
N ASP A 11 -9.17 -0.64 15.32
CA ASP A 11 -10.42 -0.82 14.62
C ASP A 11 -10.21 -0.73 13.17
N ARG A 12 -10.96 -1.48 12.43
CA ARG A 12 -10.84 -1.45 10.99
C ARG A 12 -11.81 -0.44 10.43
N PRO A 13 -11.32 0.60 9.78
CA PRO A 13 -12.20 1.56 9.12
C PRO A 13 -12.97 0.88 7.99
N GLU A 14 -14.01 1.51 7.55
CA GLU A 14 -14.74 1.05 6.38
C GLU A 14 -13.83 1.01 5.19
N PRO A 15 -13.99 0.02 4.30
CA PRO A 15 -13.21 0.02 3.07
C PRO A 15 -13.42 1.33 2.32
N GLY A 16 -12.35 1.92 1.87
CA GLY A 16 -12.40 3.19 1.19
C GLY A 16 -12.29 4.39 2.10
N GLU A 17 -12.52 4.20 3.39
CA GLU A 17 -12.44 5.27 4.35
C GLU A 17 -11.04 5.53 4.84
N TRP A 18 -10.32 4.47 5.11
CA TRP A 18 -9.02 4.62 5.72
C TRP A 18 -7.88 4.50 4.72
N TYR A 19 -8.20 4.27 3.48
CA TYR A 19 -7.17 4.21 2.47
C TYR A 19 -7.04 5.57 1.82
N GLY A 20 -6.11 6.35 2.29
CA GLY A 20 -5.93 7.66 1.75
C GLY A 20 -5.38 7.67 0.33
N ARG A 21 -4.93 6.54 -0.16
CA ARG A 21 -4.37 6.44 -1.50
C ARG A 21 -5.18 5.45 -2.33
N LEU A 22 -6.49 5.68 -2.40
CA LEU A 22 -7.37 4.83 -3.21
C LEU A 22 -6.95 4.80 -4.67
N ASP A 23 -6.42 5.90 -5.17
CA ASP A 23 -5.95 5.98 -6.53
C ASP A 23 -4.84 4.95 -6.82
N VAL A 24 -3.91 4.81 -5.88
CA VAL A 24 -2.85 3.81 -6.01
C VAL A 24 -3.44 2.40 -5.93
N GLY A 25 -4.31 2.19 -4.93
CA GLY A 25 -4.93 0.87 -4.75
C GLY A 25 -5.69 0.41 -5.97
N GLU A 26 -6.47 1.31 -6.57
CA GLU A 26 -7.23 0.96 -7.76
C GLU A 26 -6.33 0.62 -8.94
N ALA A 27 -5.26 1.37 -9.09
CA ALA A 27 -4.31 1.10 -10.18
C ALA A 27 -3.64 -0.26 -10.00
N LEU A 28 -3.29 -0.61 -8.77
CA LEU A 28 -2.65 -1.89 -8.49
C LEU A 28 -3.64 -3.04 -8.69
N GLU A 29 -4.89 -2.87 -8.26
CA GLU A 29 -5.90 -3.90 -8.49
C GLU A 29 -6.13 -4.13 -9.99
N THR A 30 -6.16 -3.05 -10.75
CA THR A 30 -6.28 -3.15 -12.20
C THR A 30 -5.10 -3.92 -12.79
N ALA A 31 -3.94 -3.81 -12.18
CA ALA A 31 -2.74 -4.50 -12.63
C ALA A 31 -2.65 -5.94 -12.10
N GLY A 32 -3.67 -6.41 -11.39
CA GLY A 32 -3.73 -7.80 -10.95
C GLY A 32 -3.31 -8.04 -9.51
N TRP A 33 -3.06 -6.98 -8.75
CA TRP A 33 -2.75 -7.14 -7.33
C TRP A 33 -4.04 -7.43 -6.56
N THR A 34 -3.91 -8.13 -5.45
CA THR A 34 -5.06 -8.55 -4.64
C THR A 34 -5.03 -7.85 -3.29
N THR A 35 -6.17 -7.34 -2.86
CA THR A 35 -6.29 -6.70 -1.56
C THR A 35 -6.39 -7.77 -0.47
N ASP A 36 -5.55 -7.64 0.54
CA ASP A 36 -5.63 -8.47 1.74
C ASP A 36 -6.70 -7.84 2.65
N PRO A 37 -7.85 -8.51 2.84
CA PRO A 37 -8.92 -7.90 3.63
C PRO A 37 -8.55 -7.70 5.10
N ALA A 38 -7.59 -8.45 5.61
CA ALA A 38 -7.21 -8.32 7.02
C ALA A 38 -6.38 -7.07 7.27
N SER A 39 -5.50 -6.70 6.33
CA SER A 39 -4.57 -5.58 6.54
C SER A 39 -4.82 -4.42 5.60
N GLY A 40 -5.55 -4.62 4.52
CA GLY A 40 -5.72 -3.60 3.49
C GLY A 40 -4.54 -3.52 2.54
N ALA A 41 -3.51 -4.33 2.74
CA ALA A 41 -2.36 -4.32 1.86
C ALA A 41 -2.72 -4.89 0.49
N LEU A 42 -2.07 -4.37 -0.54
CA LEU A 42 -2.19 -4.92 -1.88
C LEU A 42 -0.99 -5.81 -2.14
N ARG A 43 -1.25 -7.04 -2.58
CA ARG A 43 -0.21 -8.05 -2.73
C ARG A 43 -0.18 -8.58 -4.14
N HIS A 44 1.03 -8.90 -4.58
CA HIS A 44 1.27 -9.49 -5.88
C HIS A 44 1.89 -10.88 -5.68
N PRO A 45 1.62 -11.84 -6.59
CA PRO A 45 2.19 -13.20 -6.46
C PRO A 45 3.70 -13.24 -6.38
N SER A 46 4.40 -12.21 -6.89
CA SER A 46 5.86 -12.13 -6.81
C SER A 46 6.36 -12.01 -5.37
N GLY A 47 5.48 -11.63 -4.44
CA GLY A 47 5.86 -11.32 -3.07
C GLY A 47 5.87 -9.83 -2.77
N ALA A 48 5.69 -9.00 -3.79
CA ALA A 48 5.60 -7.56 -3.57
C ALA A 48 4.31 -7.23 -2.81
N ALA A 49 4.38 -6.25 -1.91
CA ALA A 49 3.21 -5.81 -1.15
C ALA A 49 3.30 -4.31 -0.88
N TRP A 50 2.17 -3.63 -0.97
CA TRP A 50 2.11 -2.18 -0.74
C TRP A 50 0.96 -1.87 0.19
N CYS A 51 1.17 -0.92 1.13
CA CYS A 51 0.08 -0.47 2.00
C CYS A 51 0.34 0.94 2.51
N VAL A 52 -0.76 1.62 2.85
CA VAL A 52 -0.70 2.90 3.55
C VAL A 52 -0.42 2.61 5.02
N VAL A 53 0.47 3.38 5.64
CA VAL A 53 0.95 3.06 6.99
C VAL A 53 0.49 4.05 8.05
N ASN A 54 -0.07 5.20 7.66
CA ASN A 54 -0.56 6.16 8.65
C ASN A 54 -1.57 7.13 8.05
N GLU A 55 -2.09 8.01 8.90
CA GLU A 55 -3.12 8.98 8.52
C GLU A 55 -2.65 10.04 7.55
N SER A 56 -1.35 10.22 7.45
CA SER A 56 -0.78 11.20 6.52
C SER A 56 -0.59 10.62 5.13
N ASP A 57 -1.11 9.43 4.89
CA ASP A 57 -1.05 8.74 3.60
C ASP A 57 0.36 8.31 3.20
N ASP A 58 1.28 8.26 4.17
CA ASP A 58 2.58 7.66 3.90
C ASP A 58 2.36 6.18 3.61
N SER A 59 3.13 5.64 2.69
CA SER A 59 2.96 4.24 2.31
C SER A 59 4.30 3.55 2.21
N GLY A 60 4.25 2.22 2.17
CA GLY A 60 5.44 1.40 2.08
C GLY A 60 5.27 0.31 1.05
N LEU A 61 6.36 -0.03 0.40
CA LEU A 61 6.40 -1.11 -0.59
C LEU A 61 7.44 -2.12 -0.14
N ASP A 62 6.99 -3.36 0.09
CA ASP A 62 7.90 -4.48 0.33
C ASP A 62 8.21 -5.10 -1.02
N CYS A 63 9.48 -5.13 -1.36
CA CYS A 63 9.92 -5.74 -2.61
C CYS A 63 10.16 -7.24 -2.41
N PRO A 64 10.04 -8.05 -3.48
CA PRO A 64 10.25 -9.49 -3.34
C PRO A 64 11.61 -9.87 -2.77
N ASN A 65 12.62 -9.04 -2.98
CA ASN A 65 13.97 -9.32 -2.49
C ASN A 65 14.19 -8.91 -1.03
N GLY A 66 13.15 -8.42 -0.36
CA GLY A 66 13.24 -7.99 1.03
C GLY A 66 13.52 -6.52 1.23
N SER A 67 13.77 -5.78 0.17
CA SER A 67 13.96 -4.32 0.29
C SER A 67 12.63 -3.65 0.60
N VAL A 68 12.69 -2.52 1.32
CA VAL A 68 11.51 -1.74 1.65
C VAL A 68 11.70 -0.32 1.14
N ILE A 69 10.68 0.21 0.48
CA ILE A 69 10.69 1.58 -0.01
C ILE A 69 9.54 2.32 0.67
N GLU A 70 9.82 3.50 1.22
CA GLU A 70 8.79 4.31 1.85
C GLU A 70 8.49 5.52 1.00
N PHE A 71 7.20 5.86 0.90
CA PHE A 71 6.74 7.01 0.13
C PHE A 71 6.02 7.97 1.05
N PRO A 72 6.46 9.24 1.11
CA PRO A 72 5.68 10.26 1.80
C PRO A 72 4.29 10.38 1.18
N GLY A 73 3.34 10.84 1.99
CA GLY A 73 1.95 10.94 1.53
C GLY A 73 1.76 11.86 0.33
N SER A 74 2.72 12.78 0.11
CA SER A 74 2.66 13.70 -1.03
C SER A 74 3.22 13.10 -2.32
N THR A 75 3.70 11.86 -2.28
CA THR A 75 4.28 11.22 -3.47
C THR A 75 3.22 11.08 -4.57
N PRO A 76 3.50 11.50 -5.79
CA PRO A 76 2.51 11.35 -6.87
C PRO A 76 2.14 9.90 -7.12
N THR A 77 0.88 9.68 -7.46
CA THR A 77 0.35 8.35 -7.73
C THR A 77 1.19 7.59 -8.75
N VAL A 78 1.57 8.25 -9.85
CA VAL A 78 2.30 7.57 -10.91
C VAL A 78 3.67 7.07 -10.44
N VAL A 79 4.28 7.76 -9.48
CA VAL A 79 5.59 7.34 -8.96
C VAL A 79 5.43 6.08 -8.13
N ILE A 80 4.43 6.05 -7.25
CA ILE A 80 4.21 4.88 -6.40
C ILE A 80 3.83 3.68 -7.26
N VAL A 81 2.91 3.86 -8.21
CA VAL A 81 2.46 2.77 -9.07
C VAL A 81 3.63 2.24 -9.89
N ALA A 82 4.43 3.13 -10.46
CA ALA A 82 5.59 2.69 -11.26
C ALA A 82 6.56 1.88 -10.43
N ALA A 83 6.82 2.31 -9.18
CA ALA A 83 7.72 1.58 -8.29
C ALA A 83 7.16 0.20 -7.97
N CYS A 84 5.86 0.13 -7.69
CA CYS A 84 5.22 -1.15 -7.37
C CYS A 84 5.28 -2.11 -8.55
N LEU A 85 4.96 -1.63 -9.75
CA LEU A 85 4.98 -2.49 -10.93
C LEU A 85 6.40 -2.95 -11.24
N ALA A 86 7.38 -2.08 -11.06
CA ALA A 86 8.78 -2.44 -11.27
C ALA A 86 9.22 -3.50 -10.26
N ALA A 87 8.83 -3.35 -9.00
CA ALA A 87 9.19 -4.31 -7.96
C ALA A 87 8.56 -5.68 -8.25
N ALA A 88 7.32 -5.70 -8.71
CA ALA A 88 6.62 -6.95 -9.00
C ALA A 88 7.25 -7.68 -10.20
N ALA A 89 7.86 -6.95 -11.11
CA ALA A 89 8.47 -7.52 -12.31
C ALA A 89 9.91 -7.95 -12.08
N THR A 90 10.50 -7.63 -10.94
CA THR A 90 11.91 -7.92 -10.65
C THR A 90 12.00 -9.11 -9.71
N PRO A 91 12.67 -10.17 -10.12
CA PRO A 91 12.79 -11.37 -9.27
C PRO A 91 13.55 -11.10 -7.98
#